data_f30a5908566405ddf1d54c7fe838409f
#
_entry.id   f30a5908566405ddf1d54c7fe838409f
#
_cell.length_a   1.000
_cell.length_b   1.000
_cell.length_c   1.000
_cell.angle_alpha   90.00
_cell.angle_beta   90.00
_cell.angle_gamma   90.00
#
_symmetry.space_group_name_H-M   'P 1'
#
loop_
_entity.id
_entity.type
_entity.pdbx_description
1 polymer ?
#
loop_
_entity_poly.entity_id
_entity_poly.type
_entity_poly.pdbx_seq_one_letter_code
_entity_poly.pdbx_strand_id
1 'polypeptide(L)'
;MKVHCDKVLTTDDFDAEYASWKGRTLTVMGDYIKVSQLGLQPRYFDTIYLFEKSGVLIGFKYDSPVNECYLTTQDGQESECYADAMPFLFEDCQHVYAVVKRSYRNVDLKRQVIGLGIIDTATLTSLDPKFTWPIWEGIDSIHNGAIVIRKNDSSYGMSTLDKFPACNLVSSASSIKKKDGEENVYIVTKLSMGSPETQRCDFSKKLSKIKLPR
;
A
#
# COMPACT_ATOMS: atom_id res chain seq x y z
N MET A 1 8.36 -5.92 -5.03
CA MET A 1 9.26 -5.88 -3.86
C MET A 1 8.71 -4.88 -2.86
N LYS A 2 8.88 -5.10 -1.55
CA LYS A 2 8.52 -4.10 -0.51
C LYS A 2 9.63 -3.06 -0.40
N VAL A 3 9.27 -1.77 -0.49
CA VAL A 3 10.19 -0.63 -0.45
C VAL A 3 9.79 0.24 0.75
N HIS A 4 10.72 0.48 1.66
CA HIS A 4 10.53 1.40 2.77
C HIS A 4 10.80 2.83 2.32
N CYS A 5 10.27 3.81 3.04
CA CYS A 5 10.55 5.21 2.75
C CYS A 5 12.05 5.49 2.93
N ASP A 6 12.57 6.34 2.06
CA ASP A 6 13.98 6.76 2.11
C ASP A 6 14.20 7.75 3.24
N LYS A 7 13.23 8.62 3.50
CA LYS A 7 13.29 9.64 4.55
C LYS A 7 11.93 9.87 5.19
N VAL A 8 11.92 10.09 6.49
CA VAL A 8 10.79 10.62 7.26
C VAL A 8 11.12 12.05 7.64
N LEU A 9 10.23 12.99 7.31
CA LEU A 9 10.36 14.39 7.69
C LEU A 9 9.28 14.74 8.71
N THR A 10 9.71 15.34 9.81
CA THR A 10 8.87 15.98 10.83
C THR A 10 9.32 17.41 10.99
N THR A 11 8.60 18.22 11.76
CA THR A 11 9.03 19.61 12.04
C THR A 11 10.33 19.67 12.85
N ASP A 12 10.54 18.70 13.73
CA ASP A 12 11.73 18.61 14.60
C ASP A 12 12.96 18.12 13.84
N ASP A 13 12.76 17.21 12.86
CA ASP A 13 13.83 16.58 12.09
C ASP A 13 13.80 17.01 10.63
N PHE A 14 13.35 18.25 10.35
CA PHE A 14 13.29 18.75 8.98
C PHE A 14 14.68 18.91 8.40
N ASP A 15 14.91 18.23 7.30
CA ASP A 15 16.18 18.31 6.58
C ASP A 15 16.07 19.33 5.44
N ALA A 16 16.89 20.39 5.53
CA ALA A 16 16.93 21.46 4.53
C ALA A 16 17.29 20.97 3.10
N GLU A 17 17.90 19.80 2.98
CA GLU A 17 18.15 19.15 1.69
C GLU A 17 16.84 18.89 0.93
N TYR A 18 15.75 18.65 1.64
CA TYR A 18 14.43 18.38 1.06
C TYR A 18 13.55 19.64 0.91
N ALA A 19 14.07 20.83 1.18
CA ALA A 19 13.32 22.08 1.00
C ALA A 19 12.79 22.27 -0.43
N SER A 20 13.45 21.65 -1.42
CA SER A 20 12.95 21.54 -2.79
C SER A 20 13.02 20.10 -3.25
N TRP A 21 11.87 19.42 -3.31
CA TRP A 21 11.80 18.02 -3.69
C TRP A 21 10.82 17.79 -4.85
N LYS A 22 11.33 17.27 -5.97
CA LYS A 22 10.53 16.91 -7.15
C LYS A 22 9.56 18.02 -7.60
N GLY A 23 10.04 19.27 -7.69
CA GLY A 23 9.24 20.44 -8.08
C GLY A 23 8.31 20.99 -7.00
N ARG A 24 8.42 20.51 -5.78
CA ARG A 24 7.69 21.01 -4.61
C ARG A 24 8.62 21.76 -3.68
N THR A 25 8.08 22.78 -3.02
CA THR A 25 8.76 23.48 -1.92
C THR A 25 8.18 23.00 -0.61
N LEU A 26 9.04 22.50 0.28
CA LEU A 26 8.72 22.07 1.64
C LEU A 26 9.27 23.12 2.61
N THR A 27 8.44 23.59 3.53
CA THR A 27 8.82 24.64 4.49
C THR A 27 8.19 24.33 5.84
N VAL A 28 8.98 24.37 6.90
CA VAL A 28 8.46 24.28 8.27
C VAL A 28 7.69 25.56 8.62
N MET A 29 6.47 25.41 9.11
CA MET A 29 5.59 26.49 9.52
C MET A 29 4.90 26.15 10.84
N GLY A 30 5.50 26.57 11.96
CA GLY A 30 5.05 26.15 13.29
C GLY A 30 5.17 24.64 13.45
N ASP A 31 4.05 24.00 13.80
CA ASP A 31 3.99 22.56 14.05
C ASP A 31 3.76 21.73 12.77
N TYR A 32 3.84 22.34 11.58
CA TYR A 32 3.55 21.66 10.31
C TYR A 32 4.65 21.85 9.27
N ILE A 33 4.74 20.88 8.38
CA ILE A 33 5.48 21.02 7.12
C ILE A 33 4.50 21.40 6.03
N LYS A 34 4.67 22.59 5.47
CA LYS A 34 3.92 23.08 4.32
C LYS A 34 4.53 22.53 3.05
N VAL A 35 3.74 21.84 2.25
CA VAL A 35 4.08 21.40 0.91
C VAL A 35 3.37 22.28 -0.10
N SER A 36 4.12 22.97 -0.94
CA SER A 36 3.61 23.86 -1.97
C SER A 36 4.11 23.40 -3.35
N GLN A 37 3.24 23.50 -4.35
CA GLN A 37 3.56 23.28 -5.74
C GLN A 37 2.86 24.35 -6.58
N LEU A 38 3.52 24.80 -7.63
CA LEU A 38 2.95 25.84 -8.51
C LEU A 38 1.62 25.35 -9.12
N GLY A 39 0.58 26.18 -8.96
CA GLY A 39 -0.77 25.89 -9.48
C GLY A 39 -1.65 25.01 -8.59
N LEU A 40 -1.14 24.53 -7.46
CA LEU A 40 -1.91 23.73 -6.50
C LEU A 40 -2.07 24.46 -5.16
N GLN A 41 -3.15 24.14 -4.45
CA GLN A 41 -3.34 24.61 -3.07
C GLN A 41 -2.28 23.94 -2.17
N PRO A 42 -1.64 24.71 -1.28
CA PRO A 42 -0.66 24.15 -0.36
C PRO A 42 -1.31 23.17 0.62
N ARG A 43 -0.58 22.13 0.99
CA ARG A 43 -0.94 21.18 2.04
C ARG A 43 -0.05 21.35 3.25
N TYR A 44 -0.54 20.94 4.40
CA TYR A 44 0.14 21.03 5.69
C TYR A 44 0.11 19.66 6.34
N PHE A 45 1.28 19.16 6.74
CA PHE A 45 1.46 17.83 7.29
C PHE A 45 2.29 17.86 8.56
N ASP A 46 1.99 16.99 9.51
CA ASP A 46 2.82 16.74 10.69
C ASP A 46 4.01 15.85 10.36
N THR A 47 3.81 14.92 9.45
CA THR A 47 4.84 13.95 9.04
C THR A 47 4.75 13.68 7.55
N ILE A 48 5.91 13.55 6.90
CA ILE A 48 6.01 13.21 5.49
C ILE A 48 6.93 12.01 5.32
N TYR A 49 6.49 11.00 4.60
CA TYR A 49 7.31 9.89 4.12
C TYR A 49 7.69 10.14 2.65
N LEU A 50 8.99 10.20 2.37
CA LEU A 50 9.53 10.36 1.03
C LEU A 50 10.01 9.02 0.47
N PHE A 51 9.63 8.75 -0.76
CA PHE A 51 10.06 7.60 -1.55
C PHE A 51 10.76 8.13 -2.81
N GLU A 52 12.06 8.38 -2.70
CA GLU A 52 12.82 9.14 -3.70
C GLU A 52 12.83 8.46 -5.06
N LYS A 53 13.08 7.15 -5.08
CA LYS A 53 13.13 6.37 -6.34
C LYS A 53 11.78 6.32 -7.03
N SER A 54 10.71 6.12 -6.27
CA SER A 54 9.35 6.04 -6.80
C SER A 54 8.73 7.41 -7.07
N GLY A 55 9.36 8.50 -6.58
CA GLY A 55 8.85 9.86 -6.73
C GLY A 55 7.53 10.10 -5.98
N VAL A 56 7.26 9.32 -4.93
CA VAL A 56 6.03 9.40 -4.12
C VAL A 56 6.31 10.06 -2.79
N LEU A 57 5.41 10.94 -2.39
CA LEU A 57 5.33 11.54 -1.06
C LEU A 57 4.03 11.08 -0.41
N ILE A 58 4.09 10.64 0.85
CA ILE A 58 2.91 10.37 1.67
C ILE A 58 2.94 11.34 2.84
N GLY A 59 1.98 12.25 2.88
CA GLY A 59 1.83 13.25 3.94
C GLY A 59 0.75 12.86 4.92
N PHE A 60 1.01 13.00 6.21
CA PHE A 60 0.12 12.69 7.32
C PHE A 60 -0.19 13.94 8.11
N LYS A 61 -1.47 14.11 8.44
CA LYS A 61 -1.96 15.13 9.34
C LYS A 61 -2.75 14.47 10.47
N TYR A 62 -2.31 14.65 11.70
CA TYR A 62 -2.85 13.98 12.89
C TYR A 62 -3.81 14.87 13.67
N ASP A 63 -4.71 15.56 12.97
CA ASP A 63 -5.72 16.39 13.61
C ASP A 63 -6.84 15.51 14.21
N SER A 64 -7.14 15.76 15.48
CA SER A 64 -8.34 15.18 16.10
C SER A 64 -9.61 15.79 15.49
N PRO A 65 -10.64 15.00 15.15
CA PRO A 65 -10.86 13.59 15.49
C PRO A 65 -10.47 12.58 14.41
N VAL A 66 -10.00 13.01 13.26
CA VAL A 66 -9.73 12.14 12.10
C VAL A 66 -8.35 12.45 11.52
N ASN A 67 -7.48 11.46 11.48
CA ASN A 67 -6.23 11.57 10.76
C ASN A 67 -6.49 11.69 9.26
N GLU A 68 -5.69 12.49 8.58
CA GLU A 68 -5.72 12.67 7.14
C GLU A 68 -4.38 12.22 6.54
N CYS A 69 -4.46 11.54 5.42
CA CYS A 69 -3.30 11.09 4.68
C CYS A 69 -3.52 11.33 3.19
N TYR A 70 -2.50 11.86 2.51
CA TYR A 70 -2.51 12.13 1.08
C TYR A 70 -1.25 11.56 0.42
N LEU A 71 -1.45 10.92 -0.74
CA LEU A 71 -0.35 10.52 -1.61
C LEU A 71 -0.16 11.60 -2.68
N THR A 72 1.07 11.97 -2.93
CA THR A 72 1.42 12.89 -4.02
C THR A 72 2.49 12.25 -4.89
N THR A 73 2.29 12.26 -6.19
CA THR A 73 3.19 11.66 -7.17
C THR A 73 4.24 12.65 -7.66
N GLN A 74 5.23 12.17 -8.40
CA GLN A 74 6.31 13.00 -8.93
C GLN A 74 5.82 14.11 -9.85
N ASP A 75 4.80 13.87 -10.65
CA ASP A 75 4.18 14.83 -11.58
C ASP A 75 3.17 15.76 -10.92
N GLY A 76 3.00 15.66 -9.60
CA GLY A 76 2.19 16.56 -8.81
C GLY A 76 0.74 16.16 -8.65
N GLN A 77 0.33 15.00 -9.15
CA GLN A 77 -1.01 14.51 -8.87
C GLN A 77 -1.15 14.18 -7.40
N GLU A 78 -2.33 14.44 -6.86
CA GLU A 78 -2.67 14.19 -5.46
C GLU A 78 -3.85 13.24 -5.37
N SER A 79 -3.77 12.30 -4.43
CA SER A 79 -4.87 11.36 -4.15
C SER A 79 -6.04 12.03 -3.44
N GLU A 80 -7.15 11.31 -3.34
CA GLU A 80 -8.15 11.62 -2.33
C GLU A 80 -7.58 11.46 -0.91
N CYS A 81 -8.31 11.97 0.09
CA CYS A 81 -7.95 11.84 1.49
C CYS A 81 -8.19 10.40 2.00
N TYR A 82 -7.20 9.84 2.64
CA TYR A 82 -7.27 8.56 3.34
C TYR A 82 -7.15 8.76 4.86
N ALA A 83 -7.60 7.79 5.63
CA ALA A 83 -7.48 7.82 7.09
C ALA A 83 -6.05 7.49 7.56
N ASP A 84 -5.28 6.76 6.75
CA ASP A 84 -3.92 6.34 7.05
C ASP A 84 -3.27 5.70 5.81
N ALA A 85 -1.94 5.55 5.81
CA ALA A 85 -1.20 4.76 4.84
C ALA A 85 -0.07 3.99 5.51
N MET A 86 0.37 2.91 4.88
CA MET A 86 1.54 2.17 5.36
C MET A 86 2.83 2.93 4.99
N PRO A 87 3.86 2.91 5.86
CA PRO A 87 5.14 3.60 5.63
C PRO A 87 6.05 2.82 4.68
N PHE A 88 5.47 2.18 3.68
CA PHE A 88 6.17 1.43 2.64
C PHE A 88 5.32 1.31 1.38
N LEU A 89 5.99 1.11 0.25
CA LEU A 89 5.39 0.83 -1.04
C LEU A 89 5.70 -0.61 -1.47
N PHE A 90 4.95 -1.09 -2.46
CA PHE A 90 5.28 -2.33 -3.17
C PHE A 90 5.61 -2.01 -4.62
N GLU A 91 6.80 -2.40 -5.07
CA GLU A 91 7.16 -2.37 -6.48
C GLU A 91 6.91 -3.74 -7.10
N ASP A 92 6.20 -3.76 -8.23
CA ASP A 92 5.94 -4.94 -9.02
C ASP A 92 6.00 -4.60 -10.52
N CYS A 93 6.98 -5.16 -11.21
CA CYS A 93 7.28 -4.85 -12.61
C CYS A 93 7.51 -3.33 -12.82
N GLN A 94 6.60 -2.65 -13.48
CA GLN A 94 6.67 -1.20 -13.74
C GLN A 94 5.69 -0.39 -12.88
N HIS A 95 5.01 -1.06 -11.94
CA HIS A 95 4.02 -0.44 -11.08
C HIS A 95 4.51 -0.30 -9.66
N VAL A 96 4.06 0.77 -9.01
CA VAL A 96 4.30 1.05 -7.59
C VAL A 96 2.95 1.17 -6.90
N TYR A 97 2.79 0.43 -5.81
CA TYR A 97 1.53 0.38 -5.08
C TYR A 97 1.72 0.87 -3.64
N ALA A 98 0.83 1.74 -3.20
CA ALA A 98 0.70 2.14 -1.80
C ALA A 98 -0.47 1.37 -1.15
N VAL A 99 -0.33 1.10 0.14
CA VAL A 99 -1.40 0.50 0.95
C VAL A 99 -1.96 1.57 1.86
N VAL A 100 -3.24 1.85 1.73
CA VAL A 100 -3.94 2.93 2.44
C VAL A 100 -5.12 2.39 3.24
N LYS A 101 -5.60 3.19 4.19
CA LYS A 101 -6.79 2.91 4.99
C LYS A 101 -7.84 3.99 4.74
N ARG A 102 -9.08 3.59 4.59
CA ARG A 102 -10.21 4.49 4.43
C ARG A 102 -11.32 4.15 5.42
N SER A 103 -11.85 5.17 6.08
CA SER A 103 -13.07 5.03 6.86
C SER A 103 -14.28 5.07 5.93
N TYR A 104 -15.17 4.10 6.04
CA TYR A 104 -16.44 4.07 5.32
C TYR A 104 -17.58 3.56 6.19
N ARG A 105 -18.80 3.96 5.86
CA ARG A 105 -20.00 3.48 6.55
C ARG A 105 -20.39 2.12 5.99
N ASN A 106 -20.24 1.08 6.78
CA ASN A 106 -20.77 -0.23 6.42
C ASN A 106 -22.28 -0.26 6.67
N VAL A 107 -23.07 -0.45 5.60
CA VAL A 107 -24.53 -0.40 5.65
C VAL A 107 -25.11 -1.57 6.46
N ASP A 108 -24.52 -2.74 6.31
CA ASP A 108 -24.99 -3.96 7.00
C ASP A 108 -24.73 -3.90 8.50
N LEU A 109 -23.54 -3.40 8.88
CA LEU A 109 -23.14 -3.23 10.28
C LEU A 109 -23.67 -1.94 10.90
N LYS A 110 -24.25 -1.03 10.11
CA LYS A 110 -24.73 0.31 10.53
C LYS A 110 -23.72 1.15 11.32
N ARG A 111 -22.41 0.94 11.07
CA ARG A 111 -21.32 1.63 11.76
C ARG A 111 -20.21 2.03 10.80
N GLN A 112 -19.38 2.97 11.25
CA GLN A 112 -18.12 3.28 10.61
C GLN A 112 -17.16 2.09 10.75
N VAL A 113 -16.53 1.70 9.66
CA VAL A 113 -15.47 0.69 9.61
C VAL A 113 -14.30 1.24 8.82
N ILE A 114 -13.12 0.70 9.08
CA ILE A 114 -11.93 1.05 8.32
C ILE A 114 -11.63 -0.12 7.40
N GLY A 115 -11.52 0.16 6.11
CA GLY A 115 -11.08 -0.78 5.09
C GLY A 115 -9.68 -0.48 4.61
N LEU A 116 -9.01 -1.50 4.11
CA LEU A 116 -7.68 -1.43 3.54
C LEU A 116 -7.78 -1.49 2.02
N GLY A 117 -7.05 -0.64 1.33
CA GLY A 117 -6.99 -0.59 -0.13
C GLY A 117 -5.57 -0.55 -0.64
N ILE A 118 -5.40 -0.95 -1.90
CA ILE A 118 -4.14 -0.86 -2.64
C ILE A 118 -4.33 0.19 -3.72
N ILE A 119 -3.46 1.18 -3.74
CA ILE A 119 -3.47 2.29 -4.70
C ILE A 119 -2.31 2.10 -5.68
N ASP A 120 -2.60 2.10 -6.96
CA ASP A 120 -1.56 2.28 -7.99
C ASP A 120 -1.12 3.74 -7.95
N THR A 121 0.14 4.00 -7.65
CA THR A 121 0.63 5.37 -7.47
C THR A 121 0.74 6.14 -8.79
N ALA A 122 0.78 5.46 -9.93
CA ALA A 122 0.81 6.13 -11.23
C ALA A 122 -0.53 6.75 -11.63
N THR A 123 -1.64 6.11 -11.23
CA THR A 123 -3.00 6.55 -11.55
C THR A 123 -3.75 7.09 -10.35
N LEU A 124 -3.23 6.90 -9.14
CA LEU A 124 -3.87 7.17 -7.85
C LEU A 124 -5.24 6.50 -7.70
N THR A 125 -5.46 5.41 -8.43
CA THR A 125 -6.71 4.63 -8.38
C THR A 125 -6.58 3.43 -7.47
N SER A 126 -7.65 3.15 -6.73
CA SER A 126 -7.74 1.96 -5.88
C SER A 126 -8.08 0.72 -6.69
N LEU A 127 -7.37 -0.39 -6.44
CA LEU A 127 -7.71 -1.71 -6.98
C LEU A 127 -9.03 -2.25 -6.40
N ASP A 128 -9.39 -1.83 -5.18
CA ASP A 128 -10.71 -2.04 -4.58
C ASP A 128 -11.34 -0.68 -4.26
N PRO A 129 -12.13 -0.08 -5.18
CA PRO A 129 -12.76 1.22 -4.95
C PRO A 129 -13.70 1.26 -3.74
N LYS A 130 -14.18 0.11 -3.28
CA LYS A 130 -15.08 -0.01 -2.14
C LYS A 130 -14.37 -0.12 -0.80
N PHE A 131 -13.07 -0.35 -0.79
CA PHE A 131 -12.26 -0.55 0.42
C PHE A 131 -12.87 -1.62 1.35
N THR A 132 -13.32 -2.73 0.78
CA THR A 132 -14.02 -3.78 1.52
C THR A 132 -13.10 -4.69 2.31
N TRP A 133 -11.78 -4.55 2.12
CA TRP A 133 -10.80 -5.37 2.81
C TRP A 133 -10.66 -4.97 4.28
N PRO A 134 -10.78 -5.90 5.24
CA PRO A 134 -10.68 -5.58 6.66
C PRO A 134 -9.29 -5.09 7.08
N ILE A 135 -9.24 -4.13 7.99
CA ILE A 135 -7.98 -3.51 8.46
C ILE A 135 -7.03 -4.47 9.18
N TRP A 136 -7.56 -5.50 9.86
CA TRP A 136 -6.74 -6.51 10.56
C TRP A 136 -6.01 -7.46 9.62
N GLU A 137 -6.41 -7.48 8.37
CA GLU A 137 -5.67 -8.15 7.31
C GLU A 137 -4.61 -7.20 6.75
N GLY A 138 -3.54 -7.73 6.21
CA GLY A 138 -2.44 -6.95 5.67
C GLY A 138 -1.94 -7.53 4.37
N ILE A 139 -1.22 -6.72 3.60
CA ILE A 139 -0.49 -7.18 2.42
C ILE A 139 0.92 -7.55 2.85
N ASP A 140 1.31 -8.79 2.62
CA ASP A 140 2.65 -9.29 2.92
C ASP A 140 3.61 -9.05 1.75
N SER A 141 3.16 -9.36 0.53
CA SER A 141 3.95 -9.12 -0.68
C SER A 141 3.09 -8.95 -1.92
N ILE A 142 3.63 -8.22 -2.91
CA ILE A 142 3.13 -8.14 -4.28
C ILE A 142 4.28 -8.54 -5.21
N HIS A 143 4.03 -9.48 -6.12
CA HIS A 143 5.02 -9.92 -7.09
C HIS A 143 4.38 -10.54 -8.34
N ASN A 144 4.75 -10.04 -9.52
CA ASN A 144 4.22 -10.48 -10.83
C ASN A 144 2.68 -10.58 -10.85
N GLY A 145 2.02 -9.56 -10.30
CA GLY A 145 0.57 -9.50 -10.21
C GLY A 145 -0.06 -10.44 -9.16
N ALA A 146 0.73 -11.15 -8.38
CA ALA A 146 0.25 -11.93 -7.25
C ALA A 146 0.34 -11.12 -5.95
N ILE A 147 -0.70 -11.21 -5.13
CA ILE A 147 -0.75 -10.60 -3.80
C ILE A 147 -0.78 -11.70 -2.76
N VAL A 148 0.16 -11.68 -1.83
CA VAL A 148 0.13 -12.49 -0.61
C VAL A 148 -0.48 -11.64 0.50
N ILE A 149 -1.52 -12.16 1.10
CA ILE A 149 -2.34 -11.48 2.08
C ILE A 149 -2.15 -12.17 3.41
N ARG A 150 -1.86 -11.40 4.44
CA ARG A 150 -1.83 -11.87 5.82
C ARG A 150 -3.20 -11.62 6.45
N LYS A 151 -3.93 -12.68 6.75
CA LYS A 151 -5.26 -12.63 7.37
C LYS A 151 -5.20 -12.48 8.89
N ASN A 152 -4.15 -13.05 9.52
CA ASN A 152 -3.78 -12.91 10.91
C ASN A 152 -2.34 -13.41 11.09
N ASP A 153 -1.84 -13.50 12.30
CA ASP A 153 -0.46 -13.88 12.58
C ASP A 153 -0.08 -15.30 12.11
N SER A 154 -1.05 -16.16 11.85
CA SER A 154 -0.83 -17.55 11.47
C SER A 154 -1.58 -17.99 10.21
N SER A 155 -2.27 -17.07 9.51
CA SER A 155 -3.05 -17.42 8.32
C SER A 155 -2.79 -16.45 7.18
N TYR A 156 -2.49 -17.02 6.02
CA TYR A 156 -2.19 -16.32 4.78
C TYR A 156 -3.15 -16.75 3.67
N GLY A 157 -3.40 -15.85 2.75
CA GLY A 157 -4.09 -16.12 1.49
C GLY A 157 -3.28 -15.59 0.32
N MET A 158 -3.69 -15.92 -0.88
CA MET A 158 -3.09 -15.40 -2.10
C MET A 158 -4.17 -15.09 -3.13
N SER A 159 -4.08 -13.93 -3.74
CA SER A 159 -4.97 -13.45 -4.79
C SER A 159 -4.16 -12.94 -5.97
N THR A 160 -4.84 -12.45 -6.99
CA THR A 160 -4.26 -11.71 -8.09
C THR A 160 -4.64 -10.24 -7.99
N LEU A 161 -3.83 -9.34 -8.53
CA LEU A 161 -4.09 -7.89 -8.50
C LEU A 161 -5.42 -7.54 -9.19
N ASP A 162 -5.73 -8.21 -10.30
CA ASP A 162 -6.97 -8.00 -11.07
C ASP A 162 -8.25 -8.46 -10.36
N LYS A 163 -8.10 -9.28 -9.31
CA LYS A 163 -9.21 -9.86 -8.54
C LYS A 163 -9.13 -9.56 -7.04
N PHE A 164 -8.24 -8.66 -6.65
CA PHE A 164 -8.21 -8.17 -5.27
C PHE A 164 -9.54 -7.47 -4.93
N PRO A 165 -10.13 -7.73 -3.77
CA PRO A 165 -9.62 -8.50 -2.62
C PRO A 165 -9.97 -10.00 -2.60
N ALA A 166 -10.53 -10.57 -3.64
CA ALA A 166 -10.93 -11.97 -3.64
C ALA A 166 -9.72 -12.93 -3.70
N CYS A 167 -9.55 -13.76 -2.67
CA CYS A 167 -8.52 -14.80 -2.64
C CYS A 167 -8.94 -15.97 -3.50
N ASN A 168 -8.28 -16.20 -4.61
CA ASN A 168 -8.62 -17.24 -5.57
C ASN A 168 -7.44 -18.15 -5.98
N LEU A 169 -6.22 -17.85 -5.58
CA LEU A 169 -5.07 -18.73 -5.80
C LEU A 169 -4.87 -19.66 -4.60
N VAL A 170 -4.85 -19.10 -3.40
CA VAL A 170 -4.77 -19.84 -2.14
C VAL A 170 -5.73 -19.19 -1.15
N SER A 171 -6.69 -19.97 -0.65
CA SER A 171 -7.72 -19.46 0.29
C SER A 171 -7.21 -19.36 1.72
N SER A 172 -6.36 -20.33 2.14
CA SER A 172 -5.78 -20.35 3.48
C SER A 172 -4.51 -21.19 3.49
N ALA A 173 -3.49 -20.69 4.18
CA ALA A 173 -2.23 -21.36 4.43
C ALA A 173 -1.62 -20.85 5.73
N SER A 174 -0.78 -21.62 6.39
CA SER A 174 0.01 -21.16 7.55
C SER A 174 1.23 -20.35 7.12
N SER A 175 1.73 -20.55 5.91
CA SER A 175 2.70 -19.65 5.28
C SER A 175 2.62 -19.73 3.75
N ILE A 176 3.00 -18.65 3.09
CA ILE A 176 3.16 -18.56 1.64
C ILE A 176 4.46 -17.81 1.38
N LYS A 177 5.44 -18.47 0.76
CA LYS A 177 6.73 -17.86 0.45
C LYS A 177 7.05 -18.05 -1.03
N LYS A 178 7.50 -16.99 -1.70
CA LYS A 178 8.02 -17.10 -3.06
C LYS A 178 9.26 -17.98 -3.04
N LYS A 179 9.39 -18.86 -4.03
CA LYS A 179 10.59 -19.69 -4.17
C LYS A 179 11.68 -18.88 -4.89
N ASP A 180 12.86 -18.82 -4.29
CA ASP A 180 13.99 -18.11 -4.86
C ASP A 180 14.43 -18.74 -6.21
N GLY A 181 14.75 -17.88 -7.17
CA GLY A 181 15.19 -18.28 -8.50
C GLY A 181 14.09 -18.83 -9.43
N GLU A 182 12.86 -18.94 -8.97
CA GLU A 182 11.73 -19.39 -9.79
C GLU A 182 10.62 -18.33 -9.84
N GLU A 183 10.30 -17.85 -11.05
CA GLU A 183 9.16 -16.93 -11.22
C GLU A 183 7.84 -17.64 -10.98
N ASN A 184 6.92 -16.94 -10.28
CA ASN A 184 5.55 -17.38 -10.05
C ASN A 184 5.41 -18.74 -9.34
N VAL A 185 6.47 -19.22 -8.71
CA VAL A 185 6.47 -20.44 -7.88
C VAL A 185 6.50 -20.07 -6.42
N TYR A 186 5.60 -20.66 -5.66
CA TYR A 186 5.44 -20.41 -4.23
C TYR A 186 5.46 -21.72 -3.46
N ILE A 187 6.04 -21.65 -2.28
CA ILE A 187 5.98 -22.72 -1.28
C ILE A 187 4.83 -22.39 -0.34
N VAL A 188 3.80 -23.20 -0.40
CA VAL A 188 2.57 -23.04 0.38
C VAL A 188 2.56 -24.10 1.47
N THR A 189 2.54 -23.69 2.73
CA THR A 189 2.43 -24.60 3.88
C THR A 189 1.03 -24.48 4.47
N LYS A 190 0.37 -25.61 4.67
CA LYS A 190 -0.93 -25.74 5.34
C LYS A 190 -0.78 -26.62 6.57
N LEU A 191 -1.60 -26.37 7.58
CA LEU A 191 -1.72 -27.29 8.72
C LEU A 191 -2.81 -28.31 8.40
N SER A 192 -2.44 -29.57 8.29
CA SER A 192 -3.35 -30.69 8.11
C SER A 192 -3.25 -31.59 9.33
N MET A 193 -4.36 -31.78 10.05
CA MET A 193 -4.42 -32.61 11.27
C MET A 193 -3.29 -32.31 12.29
N GLY A 194 -2.91 -31.03 12.42
CA GLY A 194 -1.86 -30.60 13.34
C GLY A 194 -0.43 -30.74 12.83
N SER A 195 -0.22 -31.30 11.65
CA SER A 195 1.08 -31.42 10.99
C SER A 195 1.19 -30.45 9.80
N PRO A 196 2.34 -29.78 9.61
CA PRO A 196 2.55 -28.92 8.46
C PRO A 196 2.77 -29.74 7.18
N GLU A 197 1.94 -29.52 6.19
CA GLU A 197 2.11 -30.03 4.84
C GLU A 197 2.57 -28.91 3.92
N THR A 198 3.68 -29.11 3.24
CA THR A 198 4.28 -28.13 2.35
C THR A 198 4.17 -28.57 0.89
N GLN A 199 3.63 -27.71 0.05
CA GLN A 199 3.45 -27.95 -1.37
C GLN A 199 4.12 -26.86 -2.20
N ARG A 200 4.82 -27.30 -3.27
CA ARG A 200 5.30 -26.41 -4.33
C ARG A 200 4.15 -26.13 -5.29
N CYS A 201 3.77 -24.85 -5.42
CA CYS A 201 2.69 -24.38 -6.29
C CYS A 201 3.25 -23.48 -7.39
N ASP A 202 3.01 -23.85 -8.64
CA ASP A 202 3.36 -23.06 -9.82
C ASP A 202 2.09 -22.35 -10.34
N PHE A 203 2.10 -21.03 -10.29
CA PHE A 203 0.98 -20.18 -10.73
C PHE A 203 1.24 -19.50 -12.07
N SER A 204 2.32 -19.82 -12.79
CA SER A 204 2.71 -19.17 -14.05
C SER A 204 1.57 -19.09 -15.06
N LYS A 205 0.80 -20.17 -15.26
CA LYS A 205 -0.36 -20.20 -16.16
C LYS A 205 -1.51 -19.29 -15.74
N LYS A 206 -1.65 -19.01 -14.43
CA LYS A 206 -2.69 -18.13 -13.90
C LYS A 206 -2.25 -16.68 -13.94
N LEU A 207 -1.01 -16.41 -13.55
CA LEU A 207 -0.44 -15.06 -13.47
C LEU A 207 -0.16 -14.46 -14.85
N SER A 208 0.22 -15.27 -15.85
CA SER A 208 0.40 -14.79 -17.24
C SER A 208 -0.88 -14.25 -17.92
N LYS A 209 -2.04 -14.51 -17.34
CA LYS A 209 -3.35 -14.01 -17.84
C LYS A 209 -3.78 -12.71 -17.18
N ILE A 210 -3.04 -12.22 -16.20
CA ILE A 210 -3.35 -10.98 -15.50
C ILE A 210 -3.04 -9.82 -16.43
N LYS A 211 -4.05 -9.00 -16.70
CA LYS A 211 -3.90 -7.71 -17.37
C LYS A 211 -3.72 -6.67 -16.26
N LEU A 212 -2.48 -6.31 -15.98
CA LEU A 212 -2.23 -5.12 -15.14
C LEU A 212 -2.78 -3.90 -15.89
N PRO A 213 -3.42 -2.94 -15.20
CA PRO A 213 -3.83 -1.69 -15.83
C PRO A 213 -2.61 -1.03 -16.47
N ARG A 214 -2.77 -0.58 -17.71
CA ARG A 214 -1.75 0.16 -18.47
C ARG A 214 -1.78 1.62 -18.08
#